data_7b9503ab408f3a376db8b2aef1446a0d
#
_entry.id   7b9503ab408f3a376db8b2aef1446a0d
#
_cell.length_a   1.000
_cell.length_b   1.000
_cell.length_c   1.000
_cell.angle_alpha   90.00
_cell.angle_beta   90.00
_cell.angle_gamma   90.00
#
_symmetry.space_group_name_H-M   'P 1'
#
loop_
_entity.id
_entity.type
_entity.pdbx_description
1 polymer ?
#
loop_
_entity_poly.entity_id
_entity_poly.type
_entity_poly.pdbx_seq_one_letter_code
_entity_poly.pdbx_strand_id
1 'polypeptide(L)'
;VFDSSVNEKYIVLSDGMGTGKRARLDSLFSVSLVTRLIQSGMSMQTAHRLINSMLRVKGWEESFATLDIMRLELNGGTVQFLKSGAAQSFLFRDGGLKAIGGQAFPAGILAECTPDVSELKLFDGDVLLMTSDGVEDATAREILRCNGMNAQEIVTALGAKALAQRTGGRRDDITIIAAKIFLRD
;
A
#
# COMPACT_ATOMS: atom_id res chain seq x y z
N VAL A 1 6.39 -7.95 2.69
CA VAL A 1 6.30 -7.75 4.16
C VAL A 1 7.66 -8.04 4.76
N PHE A 2 8.13 -7.19 5.67
CA PHE A 2 9.41 -7.36 6.37
C PHE A 2 9.37 -6.71 7.75
N ASP A 3 10.28 -7.12 8.62
CA ASP A 3 10.49 -6.53 9.94
C ASP A 3 11.74 -5.64 9.92
N SER A 4 11.66 -4.43 10.49
CA SER A 4 12.82 -3.57 10.72
C SER A 4 13.37 -3.75 12.14
N SER A 5 12.49 -4.14 13.05
CA SER A 5 12.81 -4.49 14.46
C SER A 5 11.78 -5.48 14.98
N VAL A 6 11.97 -5.95 16.21
CA VAL A 6 11.01 -6.85 16.91
C VAL A 6 9.62 -6.21 17.03
N ASN A 7 9.57 -4.87 17.10
CA ASN A 7 8.33 -4.12 17.37
C ASN A 7 7.74 -3.45 16.13
N GLU A 8 8.39 -3.56 14.99
CA GLU A 8 7.96 -2.87 13.77
C GLU A 8 7.85 -3.81 12.59
N LYS A 9 6.68 -3.84 12.01
CA LYS A 9 6.40 -4.59 10.78
C LYS A 9 6.04 -3.63 9.65
N TYR A 10 6.66 -3.83 8.51
CA TYR A 10 6.39 -3.05 7.30
C TYR A 10 5.74 -3.91 6.23
N ILE A 11 4.77 -3.31 5.55
CA ILE A 11 4.13 -3.86 4.36
C ILE A 11 4.32 -2.83 3.25
N VAL A 12 4.87 -3.25 2.13
CA VAL A 12 5.13 -2.38 0.97
C VAL A 12 4.43 -2.97 -0.24
N LEU A 13 3.65 -2.14 -0.90
CA LEU A 13 3.02 -2.39 -2.18
C LEU A 13 3.49 -1.31 -3.16
N SER A 14 3.89 -1.72 -4.35
CA SER A 14 4.29 -0.81 -5.43
C SER A 14 3.82 -1.37 -6.75
N ASP A 15 3.28 -0.51 -7.58
CA ASP A 15 2.96 -0.80 -8.97
C ASP A 15 3.76 0.13 -9.89
N GLY A 16 4.38 -0.43 -10.92
CA GLY A 16 5.10 0.35 -11.92
C GLY A 16 4.12 0.92 -12.94
N MET A 17 4.25 2.21 -13.22
CA MET A 17 3.37 2.88 -14.17
C MET A 17 3.60 2.38 -15.60
N GLY A 18 2.50 2.10 -16.30
CA GLY A 18 2.52 1.53 -17.65
C GLY A 18 2.36 0.02 -17.67
N THR A 19 2.86 -0.63 -18.74
CA THR A 19 2.70 -2.08 -18.91
C THR A 19 4.02 -2.76 -19.27
N GLY A 20 4.13 -4.05 -18.95
CA GLY A 20 5.22 -4.89 -19.39
C GLY A 20 6.46 -4.92 -18.48
N LYS A 21 7.59 -5.31 -19.05
CA LYS A 21 8.82 -5.60 -18.28
C LYS A 21 9.35 -4.37 -17.52
N ARG A 22 9.18 -3.18 -18.07
CA ARG A 22 9.71 -1.96 -17.47
C ARG A 22 8.96 -1.58 -16.21
N ALA A 23 7.63 -1.47 -16.28
CA ALA A 23 6.78 -1.21 -15.12
C ALA A 23 7.07 -2.19 -13.98
N ARG A 24 7.20 -3.48 -14.32
CA ARG A 24 7.60 -4.52 -13.36
C ARG A 24 8.99 -4.28 -12.74
N LEU A 25 9.97 -3.82 -13.53
CA LEU A 25 11.30 -3.53 -13.01
C LEU A 25 11.31 -2.31 -12.09
N ASP A 26 10.52 -1.27 -12.40
CA ASP A 26 10.40 -0.08 -11.58
C ASP A 26 9.72 -0.36 -10.25
N SER A 27 8.65 -1.19 -10.23
CA SER A 27 8.03 -1.62 -8.97
C SER A 27 8.96 -2.49 -8.12
N LEU A 28 9.62 -3.49 -8.73
CA LEU A 28 10.58 -4.35 -8.04
C LEU A 28 11.77 -3.56 -7.47
N PHE A 29 12.31 -2.63 -8.25
CA PHE A 29 13.36 -1.73 -7.81
C PHE A 29 12.90 -0.90 -6.60
N SER A 30 11.72 -0.30 -6.68
CA SER A 30 11.14 0.55 -5.63
C SER A 30 10.94 -0.25 -4.33
N VAL A 31 10.32 -1.43 -4.40
CA VAL A 31 10.12 -2.31 -3.23
C VAL A 31 11.45 -2.77 -2.64
N SER A 32 12.39 -3.22 -3.48
CA SER A 32 13.69 -3.70 -2.99
C SER A 32 14.49 -2.60 -2.33
N LEU A 33 14.48 -1.40 -2.91
CA LEU A 33 15.24 -0.28 -2.38
C LEU A 33 14.62 0.25 -1.09
N VAL A 34 13.29 0.47 -1.05
CA VAL A 34 12.61 0.92 0.17
C VAL A 34 12.84 -0.03 1.33
N THR A 35 12.75 -1.34 1.06
CA THR A 35 13.01 -2.37 2.09
C THR A 35 14.40 -2.23 2.68
N ARG A 36 15.43 -2.14 1.83
CA ARG A 36 16.83 -2.02 2.29
C ARG A 36 17.09 -0.71 3.04
N LEU A 37 16.54 0.41 2.57
CA LEU A 37 16.70 1.71 3.20
C LEU A 37 16.06 1.73 4.60
N ILE A 38 14.85 1.21 4.74
CA ILE A 38 14.17 1.13 6.03
C ILE A 38 14.91 0.15 6.98
N GLN A 39 15.33 -1.00 6.50
CA GLN A 39 16.12 -1.95 7.29
C GLN A 39 17.49 -1.38 7.74
N SER A 40 18.03 -0.41 7.01
CA SER A 40 19.23 0.33 7.43
C SER A 40 18.95 1.46 8.44
N GLY A 41 17.70 1.62 8.89
CA GLY A 41 17.31 2.61 9.89
C GLY A 41 16.82 3.94 9.31
N MET A 42 16.62 4.04 8.00
CA MET A 42 16.06 5.27 7.41
C MET A 42 14.55 5.36 7.62
N SER A 43 14.03 6.58 7.79
CA SER A 43 12.59 6.81 7.85
C SER A 43 11.93 6.56 6.50
N MET A 44 10.62 6.23 6.50
CA MET A 44 9.82 6.06 5.28
C MET A 44 9.90 7.28 4.37
N GLN A 45 9.86 8.50 4.94
CA GLN A 45 9.94 9.75 4.19
C GLN A 45 11.29 9.94 3.50
N THR A 46 12.39 9.58 4.19
CA THR A 46 13.74 9.65 3.59
C THR A 46 13.89 8.61 2.49
N ALA A 47 13.43 7.38 2.72
CA ALA A 47 13.43 6.34 1.71
C ALA A 47 12.62 6.75 0.46
N HIS A 48 11.42 7.32 0.66
CA HIS A 48 10.59 7.85 -0.44
C HIS A 48 11.32 8.92 -1.26
N ARG A 49 11.94 9.93 -0.61
CA ARG A 49 12.69 10.99 -1.33
C ARG A 49 13.83 10.43 -2.17
N LEU A 50 14.57 9.46 -1.63
CA LEU A 50 15.66 8.82 -2.37
C LEU A 50 15.13 8.05 -3.59
N ILE A 51 14.05 7.28 -3.42
CA ILE A 51 13.44 6.53 -4.51
C ILE A 51 12.91 7.47 -5.58
N ASN A 52 12.20 8.55 -5.18
CA ASN A 52 11.72 9.56 -6.11
C ASN A 52 12.87 10.14 -6.97
N SER A 53 13.99 10.49 -6.33
CA SER A 53 15.17 11.01 -7.02
C SER A 53 15.79 9.97 -7.95
N MET A 54 15.90 8.72 -7.51
CA MET A 54 16.52 7.63 -8.28
C MET A 54 15.69 7.22 -9.50
N LEU A 55 14.37 7.16 -9.38
CA LEU A 55 13.49 6.89 -10.52
C LEU A 55 13.63 7.97 -11.61
N ARG A 56 13.78 9.23 -11.22
CA ARG A 56 13.99 10.34 -12.17
C ARG A 56 15.34 10.30 -12.88
N VAL A 57 16.39 9.78 -12.25
CA VAL A 57 17.74 9.75 -12.81
C VAL A 57 18.03 8.45 -13.57
N LYS A 58 17.20 7.41 -13.40
CA LYS A 58 17.44 6.04 -13.84
C LYS A 58 17.52 5.83 -15.37
N GLY A 59 17.36 6.86 -16.19
CA GLY A 59 17.57 6.66 -17.62
C GLY A 59 16.97 7.72 -18.52
N TRP A 60 17.11 7.50 -19.84
CA TRP A 60 16.67 8.37 -20.92
C TRP A 60 15.14 8.41 -21.11
N GLU A 61 14.40 7.59 -20.38
CA GLU A 61 12.96 7.47 -20.44
C GLU A 61 12.35 7.57 -19.03
N GLU A 62 11.14 8.07 -18.96
CA GLU A 62 10.38 8.28 -17.72
C GLU A 62 10.13 6.97 -16.97
N SER A 63 10.52 6.91 -15.70
CA SER A 63 10.31 5.79 -14.77
C SER A 63 9.50 6.27 -13.58
N PHE A 64 8.33 5.69 -13.38
CA PHE A 64 7.42 6.04 -12.31
C PHE A 64 6.92 4.78 -11.62
N ALA A 65 6.71 4.88 -10.31
CA ALA A 65 6.11 3.80 -9.54
C ALA A 65 5.22 4.37 -8.42
N THR A 66 4.16 3.66 -8.12
CA THR A 66 3.41 3.88 -6.90
C THR A 66 4.23 3.39 -5.71
N LEU A 67 4.07 4.04 -4.57
CA LEU A 67 4.63 3.58 -3.30
C LEU A 67 3.56 3.65 -2.23
N ASP A 68 3.21 2.49 -1.69
CA ASP A 68 2.29 2.33 -0.58
C ASP A 68 3.01 1.59 0.53
N ILE A 69 3.34 2.31 1.60
CA ILE A 69 4.09 1.79 2.75
C ILE A 69 3.20 1.87 3.97
N MET A 70 2.96 0.74 4.61
CA MET A 70 2.30 0.65 5.91
C MET A 70 3.31 0.18 6.95
N ARG A 71 3.49 0.95 8.02
CA ARG A 71 4.29 0.60 9.19
C ARG A 71 3.37 0.33 10.35
N LEU A 72 3.43 -0.87 10.88
CA LEU A 72 2.76 -1.28 12.11
C LEU A 72 3.76 -1.20 13.26
N GLU A 73 3.47 -0.41 14.27
CA GLU A 73 4.21 -0.36 15.53
C GLU A 73 3.43 -1.19 16.55
N LEU A 74 4.01 -2.35 16.91
CA LEU A 74 3.28 -3.40 17.65
C LEU A 74 3.07 -3.03 19.13
N ASN A 75 4.05 -2.43 19.78
CA ASN A 75 3.96 -2.09 21.21
C ASN A 75 3.05 -0.89 21.48
N GLY A 76 3.12 0.14 20.65
CA GLY A 76 2.28 1.32 20.77
C GLY A 76 0.90 1.16 20.13
N GLY A 77 0.70 0.09 19.35
CA GLY A 77 -0.55 -0.15 18.65
C GLY A 77 -0.88 1.01 17.71
N THR A 78 0.08 1.43 16.89
CA THR A 78 -0.11 2.48 15.89
C THR A 78 0.19 1.97 14.48
N VAL A 79 -0.45 2.58 13.49
CA VAL A 79 -0.15 2.37 12.09
C VAL A 79 0.15 3.70 11.42
N GLN A 80 1.23 3.73 10.66
CA GLN A 80 1.55 4.83 9.76
C GLN A 80 1.45 4.37 8.31
N PHE A 81 0.88 5.24 7.46
CA PHE A 81 0.87 5.07 6.02
C PHE A 81 1.69 6.16 5.35
N LEU A 82 2.45 5.78 4.33
CA LEU A 82 3.06 6.69 3.38
C LEU A 82 2.65 6.26 1.99
N LYS A 83 1.93 7.12 1.27
CA LYS A 83 1.36 6.80 -0.04
C LYS A 83 1.80 7.82 -1.08
N SER A 84 2.25 7.33 -2.23
CA SER A 84 2.69 8.14 -3.38
C SER A 84 2.15 7.48 -4.65
N GLY A 85 1.13 8.07 -5.27
CA GLY A 85 0.42 7.53 -6.43
C GLY A 85 -0.37 6.24 -6.20
N ALA A 86 -0.44 5.77 -4.97
CA ALA A 86 -1.07 4.50 -4.63
C ALA A 86 -2.59 4.64 -4.45
N ALA A 87 -3.32 3.58 -4.73
CA ALA A 87 -4.76 3.48 -4.47
C ALA A 87 -5.08 3.72 -2.99
N GLN A 88 -6.33 4.06 -2.66
CA GLN A 88 -6.73 4.26 -1.27
C GLN A 88 -6.55 2.97 -0.45
N SER A 89 -6.06 3.13 0.78
CA SER A 89 -6.16 2.10 1.82
C SER A 89 -7.36 2.36 2.71
N PHE A 90 -7.80 1.35 3.44
CA PHE A 90 -8.98 1.47 4.29
C PHE A 90 -8.69 0.95 5.69
N LEU A 91 -9.25 1.66 6.68
CA LEU A 91 -9.43 1.16 8.05
C LEU A 91 -10.93 0.93 8.28
N PHE A 92 -11.29 -0.30 8.62
CA PHE A 92 -12.62 -0.63 9.09
C PHE A 92 -12.60 -0.86 10.61
N ARG A 93 -13.50 -0.17 11.32
CA ARG A 93 -13.65 -0.20 12.77
C ARG A 93 -15.11 0.03 13.16
N ASP A 94 -15.68 -0.82 14.01
CA ASP A 94 -17.03 -0.66 14.60
C ASP A 94 -18.12 -0.30 13.56
N GLY A 95 -18.09 -0.94 12.40
CA GLY A 95 -19.01 -0.64 11.30
C GLY A 95 -18.67 0.61 10.49
N GLY A 96 -17.72 1.42 10.95
CA GLY A 96 -17.22 2.61 10.25
C GLY A 96 -16.07 2.29 9.29
N LEU A 97 -16.00 3.02 8.18
CA LEU A 97 -14.94 2.89 7.18
C LEU A 97 -14.24 4.24 6.97
N LYS A 98 -12.94 4.25 7.20
CA LYS A 98 -12.07 5.40 6.93
C LYS A 98 -11.15 5.09 5.74
N ALA A 99 -11.19 5.94 4.70
CA ALA A 99 -10.24 5.91 3.59
C ALA A 99 -8.95 6.67 3.96
N ILE A 100 -7.82 6.21 3.45
CA ILE A 100 -6.48 6.70 3.77
C ILE A 100 -5.70 6.93 2.49
N GLY A 101 -5.24 8.16 2.26
CA GLY A 101 -4.40 8.56 1.12
C GLY A 101 -5.14 8.60 -0.22
N GLY A 102 -4.37 8.53 -1.31
CA GLY A 102 -4.90 8.45 -2.68
C GLY A 102 -4.88 9.77 -3.45
N GLN A 103 -4.17 10.81 -2.99
CA GLN A 103 -4.09 12.12 -3.66
C GLN A 103 -2.68 12.48 -4.15
N ALA A 104 -1.63 11.90 -3.58
CA ALA A 104 -0.27 12.18 -3.96
C ALA A 104 0.11 11.59 -5.33
N PHE A 105 1.01 12.25 -6.05
CA PHE A 105 1.55 11.74 -7.31
C PHE A 105 2.46 10.53 -7.09
N PRO A 106 2.59 9.62 -8.09
CA PRO A 106 3.60 8.56 -8.10
C PRO A 106 5.03 9.09 -7.97
N ALA A 107 5.88 8.30 -7.35
CA ALA A 107 7.30 8.61 -7.25
C ALA A 107 7.95 8.59 -8.64
N GLY A 108 8.83 9.56 -8.89
CA GLY A 108 9.52 9.75 -10.17
C GLY A 108 8.92 10.82 -11.07
N ILE A 109 7.65 11.20 -10.90
CA ILE A 109 6.98 12.20 -11.76
C ILE A 109 7.50 13.61 -11.49
N LEU A 110 7.51 14.04 -10.23
CA LEU A 110 7.89 15.40 -9.85
C LEU A 110 9.27 15.43 -9.18
N ALA A 111 10.00 16.55 -9.35
CA ALA A 111 11.27 16.77 -8.66
C ALA A 111 11.08 16.73 -7.14
N GLU A 112 10.07 17.44 -6.68
CA GLU A 112 9.60 17.41 -5.30
C GLU A 112 8.24 16.72 -5.28
N CYS A 113 8.23 15.47 -4.87
CA CYS A 113 7.01 14.68 -4.68
C CYS A 113 6.76 14.53 -3.18
N THR A 114 5.67 15.14 -2.72
CA THR A 114 5.24 14.99 -1.32
C THR A 114 4.25 13.84 -1.23
N PRO A 115 4.56 12.77 -0.47
CA PRO A 115 3.64 11.66 -0.28
C PRO A 115 2.52 12.04 0.71
N ASP A 116 1.38 11.36 0.61
CA ASP A 116 0.36 11.39 1.67
C ASP A 116 0.89 10.60 2.88
N VAL A 117 0.91 11.23 4.05
CA VAL A 117 1.30 10.57 5.31
C VAL A 117 0.15 10.63 6.29
N SER A 118 -0.17 9.50 6.87
CA SER A 118 -1.24 9.37 7.89
C SER A 118 -0.76 8.47 9.03
N GLU A 119 -1.17 8.83 10.26
CA GLU A 119 -0.95 8.00 11.44
C GLU A 119 -2.26 7.77 12.16
N LEU A 120 -2.49 6.55 12.63
CA LEU A 120 -3.71 6.14 13.29
C LEU A 120 -3.38 5.23 14.47
N LYS A 121 -4.12 5.39 15.56
CA LYS A 121 -4.15 4.44 16.66
C LYS A 121 -4.97 3.21 16.25
N LEU A 122 -4.46 2.03 16.55
CA LEU A 122 -5.12 0.76 16.32
C LEU A 122 -5.85 0.29 17.60
N PHE A 123 -6.95 -0.41 17.39
CA PHE A 123 -7.75 -1.04 18.44
C PHE A 123 -8.02 -2.50 18.07
N ASP A 124 -8.40 -3.28 19.07
CA ASP A 124 -8.78 -4.67 18.85
C ASP A 124 -9.94 -4.80 17.88
N GLY A 125 -9.85 -5.76 16.95
CA GLY A 125 -10.83 -5.96 15.89
C GLY A 125 -10.70 -5.08 14.65
N ASP A 126 -9.81 -4.08 14.64
CA ASP A 126 -9.55 -3.27 13.44
C ASP A 126 -9.16 -4.11 12.24
N VAL A 127 -9.62 -3.72 11.07
CA VAL A 127 -9.19 -4.31 9.79
C VAL A 127 -8.57 -3.23 8.93
N LEU A 128 -7.31 -3.46 8.53
CA LEU A 128 -6.59 -2.64 7.57
C LEU A 128 -6.58 -3.34 6.20
N LEU A 129 -6.84 -2.58 5.15
CA LEU A 129 -6.84 -3.06 3.78
C LEU A 129 -5.97 -2.16 2.89
N MET A 130 -5.03 -2.76 2.17
CA MET A 130 -4.27 -2.13 1.06
C MET A 130 -4.60 -2.86 -0.23
N THR A 131 -4.77 -2.11 -1.31
CA THR A 131 -5.06 -2.68 -2.64
C THR A 131 -4.23 -1.98 -3.72
N SER A 132 -3.96 -2.69 -4.83
CA SER A 132 -3.57 -2.04 -6.08
C SER A 132 -4.81 -1.43 -6.76
N ASP A 133 -4.58 -0.61 -7.79
CA ASP A 133 -5.63 0.07 -8.58
C ASP A 133 -6.50 -0.88 -9.41
N GLY A 134 -6.07 -2.15 -9.56
CA GLY A 134 -6.91 -3.22 -10.12
C GLY A 134 -8.13 -3.60 -9.27
N VAL A 135 -8.29 -2.98 -8.09
CA VAL A 135 -9.45 -3.17 -7.20
C VAL A 135 -10.20 -1.84 -7.08
N GLU A 136 -11.46 -1.82 -7.50
CA GLU A 136 -12.29 -0.61 -7.34
C GLU A 136 -12.59 -0.30 -5.88
N ASP A 137 -12.44 0.96 -5.48
CA ASP A 137 -12.74 1.44 -4.11
C ASP A 137 -14.16 1.10 -3.65
N ALA A 138 -15.15 1.15 -4.55
CA ALA A 138 -16.53 0.78 -4.25
C ALA A 138 -16.63 -0.67 -3.81
N THR A 139 -15.91 -1.57 -4.50
CA THR A 139 -15.86 -3.00 -4.18
C THR A 139 -15.17 -3.25 -2.84
N ALA A 140 -14.06 -2.57 -2.56
CA ALA A 140 -13.39 -2.64 -1.27
C ALA A 140 -14.31 -2.21 -0.12
N ARG A 141 -15.03 -1.09 -0.29
CA ARG A 141 -15.99 -0.58 0.69
C ARG A 141 -17.14 -1.53 0.95
N GLU A 142 -17.66 -2.19 -0.08
CA GLU A 142 -18.76 -3.15 0.04
C GLU A 142 -18.34 -4.39 0.85
N ILE A 143 -17.19 -4.98 0.53
CA ILE A 143 -16.69 -6.18 1.22
C ILE A 143 -16.35 -5.90 2.68
N LEU A 144 -15.72 -4.76 2.97
CA LEU A 144 -15.35 -4.40 4.35
C LEU A 144 -16.58 -4.17 5.25
N ARG A 145 -17.72 -3.78 4.68
CA ARG A 145 -18.97 -3.64 5.44
C ARG A 145 -19.63 -4.96 5.79
N CYS A 146 -19.21 -6.07 5.18
CA CYS A 146 -19.65 -7.42 5.55
C CYS A 146 -18.99 -7.82 6.88
N ASN A 147 -19.64 -7.49 7.99
CA ASN A 147 -19.13 -7.70 9.35
C ASN A 147 -18.82 -9.19 9.64
N GLY A 148 -17.76 -9.46 10.37
CA GLY A 148 -17.42 -10.79 10.90
C GLY A 148 -16.39 -11.57 10.09
N MET A 149 -15.97 -11.10 8.91
CA MET A 149 -14.95 -11.77 8.10
C MET A 149 -13.57 -11.73 8.76
N ASN A 150 -12.81 -12.81 8.63
CA ASN A 150 -11.38 -12.79 8.89
C ASN A 150 -10.59 -12.22 7.70
N ALA A 151 -9.30 -11.95 7.88
CA ALA A 151 -8.46 -11.34 6.83
C ALA A 151 -8.41 -12.17 5.53
N GLN A 152 -8.37 -13.50 5.64
CA GLN A 152 -8.34 -14.39 4.48
C GLN A 152 -9.67 -14.39 3.71
N GLU A 153 -10.78 -14.36 4.42
CA GLU A 153 -12.12 -14.28 3.81
C GLU A 153 -12.31 -12.97 3.05
N ILE A 154 -11.84 -11.83 3.62
CA ILE A 154 -11.85 -10.52 2.98
C ILE A 154 -11.06 -10.56 1.67
N VAL A 155 -9.83 -11.05 1.69
CA VAL A 155 -8.96 -11.14 0.50
C VAL A 155 -9.59 -12.02 -0.57
N THR A 156 -10.16 -13.17 -0.17
CA THR A 156 -10.78 -14.11 -1.10
C THR A 156 -12.03 -13.52 -1.75
N ALA A 157 -12.92 -12.92 -0.97
CA ALA A 157 -14.16 -12.32 -1.47
C ALA A 157 -13.87 -11.12 -2.39
N LEU A 158 -12.94 -10.25 -1.97
CA LEU A 158 -12.55 -9.08 -2.74
C LEU A 158 -11.85 -9.46 -4.04
N GLY A 159 -10.95 -10.44 -4.00
CA GLY A 159 -10.27 -10.97 -5.19
C GLY A 159 -11.23 -11.58 -6.21
N ALA A 160 -12.17 -12.41 -5.75
CA ALA A 160 -13.18 -13.01 -6.62
C ALA A 160 -14.05 -11.93 -7.29
N LYS A 161 -14.46 -10.89 -6.55
CA LYS A 161 -15.30 -9.82 -7.06
C LYS A 161 -14.53 -8.91 -8.03
N ALA A 162 -13.30 -8.53 -7.71
CA ALA A 162 -12.45 -7.74 -8.59
C ALA A 162 -12.15 -8.48 -9.90
N LEU A 163 -11.93 -9.81 -9.85
CA LEU A 163 -11.76 -10.62 -11.06
C LEU A 163 -13.04 -10.68 -11.91
N ALA A 164 -14.21 -10.78 -11.28
CA ALA A 164 -15.51 -10.81 -11.98
C ALA A 164 -15.85 -9.47 -12.66
N GLN A 165 -15.37 -8.36 -12.11
CA GLN A 165 -15.58 -7.01 -12.67
C GLN A 165 -14.64 -6.67 -13.84
N ARG A 166 -13.67 -7.51 -14.16
CA ARG A 166 -12.77 -7.34 -15.30
C ARG A 166 -13.54 -7.46 -16.62
N THR A 167 -14.08 -6.35 -17.08
CA THR A 167 -14.74 -6.24 -18.40
C THR A 167 -13.86 -5.44 -19.36
N GLY A 168 -13.76 -5.85 -20.61
CA GLY A 168 -13.23 -4.99 -21.69
C GLY A 168 -11.72 -5.03 -21.94
N GLY A 169 -11.00 -6.08 -21.58
CA GLY A 169 -9.62 -6.33 -22.06
C GLY A 169 -8.51 -5.66 -21.25
N ARG A 170 -8.78 -4.79 -20.30
CA ARG A 170 -7.79 -4.23 -19.39
C ARG A 170 -7.50 -5.22 -18.26
N ARG A 171 -6.28 -5.71 -18.18
CA ARG A 171 -5.82 -6.68 -17.17
C ARG A 171 -4.82 -6.00 -16.24
N ASP A 172 -5.30 -5.11 -15.39
CA ASP A 172 -4.45 -4.57 -14.33
C ASP A 172 -4.21 -5.67 -13.27
N ASP A 173 -3.00 -5.72 -12.72
CA ASP A 173 -2.66 -6.68 -11.69
C ASP A 173 -3.45 -6.38 -10.41
N ILE A 174 -3.99 -7.43 -9.78
CA ILE A 174 -4.74 -7.32 -8.54
C ILE A 174 -3.86 -7.78 -7.39
N THR A 175 -3.56 -6.86 -6.49
CA THR A 175 -2.91 -7.16 -5.22
C THR A 175 -3.81 -6.68 -4.08
N ILE A 176 -4.05 -7.56 -3.11
CA ILE A 176 -4.90 -7.29 -1.95
C ILE A 176 -4.17 -7.75 -0.70
N ILE A 177 -4.07 -6.88 0.28
CA ILE A 177 -3.46 -7.17 1.57
C ILE A 177 -4.44 -6.75 2.66
N ALA A 178 -4.87 -7.70 3.48
CA ALA A 178 -5.72 -7.44 4.64
C ALA A 178 -4.99 -7.82 5.92
N ALA A 179 -5.06 -6.95 6.93
CA ALA A 179 -4.53 -7.21 8.26
C ALA A 179 -5.63 -6.99 9.30
N LYS A 180 -5.96 -8.02 10.08
CA LYS A 180 -6.85 -7.92 11.23
C LYS A 180 -6.02 -7.79 12.50
N ILE A 181 -6.37 -6.80 13.32
CA ILE A 181 -5.62 -6.46 14.52
C ILE A 181 -6.23 -7.21 15.71
N PHE A 182 -5.36 -7.83 16.46
CA PHE A 182 -5.68 -8.46 17.74
C PHE A 182 -4.70 -7.91 18.77
N LEU A 183 -5.22 -7.17 19.73
CA LEU A 183 -4.43 -6.70 20.86
C LEU A 183 -4.37 -7.83 21.89
N ARG A 184 -3.17 -8.14 22.37
CA ARG A 184 -2.99 -9.05 23.51
C ARG A 184 -2.89 -8.19 24.76
N ASP A 185 -3.65 -8.58 25.77
CA ASP A 185 -3.56 -8.05 27.13
C ASP A 185 -2.17 -8.29 27.74
#